data_ba1bc3ce3eea32fbce5f32a7a2cab03b
#
_entry.id   ba1bc3ce3eea32fbce5f32a7a2cab03b
#
_cell.length_a   1.000
_cell.length_b   1.000
_cell.length_c   1.000
_cell.angle_alpha   90.00
_cell.angle_beta   90.00
_cell.angle_gamma   90.00
#
_symmetry.space_group_name_H-M   'P 1'
#
loop_
_entity.id
_entity.type
_entity.pdbx_description
1 polymer ?
#
loop_
_entity_poly.entity_id
_entity_poly.type
_entity_poly.pdbx_seq_one_letter_code
_entity_poly.pdbx_strand_id
1 'polypeptide(L)'
;MRKLPFILVIFAAAITVQAQNPYQFDNFDFANGVKVQTPPPPNATPGKTPEGKKLIKPTIKYMPAPDALVASTPLNPSLNGFSTGNSDVDGYIVESGQKNQVDPLLLYSIMHQESSFKARAMSYKGARGLMQLMPPTAARFGVANIWDPKQNIEGGARYMRFLLDLFSGDVSLALAGYNAGEGAVMKYGFRVPPYSETQEYVRRIGRRYSLIRDPEAAAHASKLTPEQAIAARERNATPLSVYEPTVYMARMPDGRLQLVSQ
;
A
#
# COMPACT_ATOMS: atom_id res chain seq x y z
N MET A 1 17.91 64.26 44.19
CA MET A 1 17.06 63.96 43.00
C MET A 1 17.63 62.68 42.34
N ARG A 2 17.04 61.49 42.59
CA ARG A 2 17.46 60.20 42.02
C ARG A 2 16.58 59.90 40.83
N LYS A 3 17.16 59.78 39.63
CA LYS A 3 16.47 59.35 38.41
C LYS A 3 16.42 57.82 38.37
N LEU A 4 15.21 57.27 38.36
CA LEU A 4 14.98 55.83 38.07
C LEU A 4 15.11 55.63 36.54
N PRO A 5 15.73 54.53 36.11
CA PRO A 5 15.69 54.10 34.71
C PRO A 5 14.39 53.33 34.40
N PHE A 6 13.75 53.74 33.32
CA PHE A 6 12.59 53.05 32.74
C PHE A 6 13.07 51.79 32.02
N ILE A 7 12.70 50.59 32.52
CA ILE A 7 12.99 49.33 31.88
C ILE A 7 11.82 49.04 30.93
N LEU A 8 12.11 49.10 29.64
CA LEU A 8 11.18 48.72 28.58
C LEU A 8 11.23 47.18 28.43
N VAL A 9 10.20 46.48 28.90
CA VAL A 9 10.03 45.05 28.70
C VAL A 9 9.38 44.82 27.34
N ILE A 10 10.17 44.39 26.37
CA ILE A 10 9.66 43.94 25.06
C ILE A 10 9.15 42.51 25.20
N PHE A 11 7.84 42.35 25.18
CA PHE A 11 7.18 41.04 25.02
C PHE A 11 7.34 40.56 23.57
N ALA A 12 8.27 39.68 23.33
CA ALA A 12 8.34 38.94 22.06
C ALA A 12 7.23 37.85 22.07
N ALA A 13 6.15 38.13 21.37
CA ALA A 13 5.14 37.12 21.09
C ALA A 13 5.73 36.11 20.10
N ALA A 14 6.09 34.94 20.60
CA ALA A 14 6.45 33.81 19.74
C ALA A 14 5.19 33.32 19.02
N ILE A 15 5.06 33.66 17.74
CA ILE A 15 4.06 33.07 16.86
C ILE A 15 4.52 31.63 16.57
N THR A 16 3.99 30.67 17.30
CA THR A 16 4.11 29.24 16.94
C THR A 16 3.27 29.02 15.69
N VAL A 17 3.93 29.00 14.54
CA VAL A 17 3.35 28.46 13.31
C VAL A 17 3.20 26.96 13.52
N GLN A 18 2.01 26.55 13.95
CA GLN A 18 1.61 25.15 13.93
C GLN A 18 1.51 24.74 12.47
N ALA A 19 2.47 23.93 12.01
CA ALA A 19 2.39 23.29 10.71
C ALA A 19 1.12 22.42 10.70
N GLN A 20 0.06 22.92 10.07
CA GLN A 20 -1.15 22.14 9.84
C GLN A 20 -0.76 20.98 8.95
N ASN A 21 -0.84 19.78 9.52
CA ASN A 21 -0.66 18.53 8.78
C ASN A 21 -1.81 18.44 7.77
N PRO A 22 -1.57 18.52 6.44
CA PRO A 22 -2.64 18.57 5.45
C PRO A 22 -3.39 17.23 5.29
N TYR A 23 -3.06 16.23 6.10
CA TYR A 23 -3.65 14.90 6.09
C TYR A 23 -4.34 14.60 7.41
N GLN A 24 -5.45 15.32 7.70
CA GLN A 24 -6.38 14.89 8.73
C GLN A 24 -7.27 13.79 8.16
N PHE A 25 -7.05 12.55 8.64
CA PHE A 25 -7.85 11.36 8.28
C PHE A 25 -9.19 11.27 9.04
N ASP A 26 -9.72 12.39 9.56
CA ASP A 26 -10.90 12.42 10.42
C ASP A 26 -12.25 12.35 9.65
N ASN A 27 -12.22 12.20 8.32
CA ASN A 27 -13.42 12.18 7.48
C ASN A 27 -13.93 10.78 7.14
N PHE A 28 -13.56 9.74 7.91
CA PHE A 28 -14.04 8.39 7.68
C PHE A 28 -15.24 8.08 8.60
N ASP A 29 -16.43 8.08 8.02
CA ASP A 29 -17.66 7.62 8.68
C ASP A 29 -17.84 6.12 8.42
N PHE A 30 -17.72 5.29 9.46
CA PHE A 30 -17.84 3.84 9.39
C PHE A 30 -19.18 3.33 8.86
N ALA A 31 -20.25 4.14 8.94
CA ALA A 31 -21.60 3.77 8.51
C ALA A 31 -21.92 4.18 7.05
N ASN A 32 -21.30 5.25 6.54
CA ASN A 32 -21.70 5.88 5.27
C ASN A 32 -20.54 6.13 4.28
N GLY A 33 -19.34 5.63 4.57
CA GLY A 33 -18.15 5.85 3.73
C GLY A 33 -17.54 7.25 3.86
N VAL A 34 -16.61 7.59 2.99
CA VAL A 34 -15.87 8.87 3.03
C VAL A 34 -16.78 10.05 2.74
N LYS A 35 -17.04 10.90 3.71
CA LYS A 35 -17.62 12.24 3.46
C LYS A 35 -16.54 13.15 2.92
N VAL A 36 -16.51 13.35 1.61
CA VAL A 36 -15.64 14.36 1.00
C VAL A 36 -16.25 15.73 1.30
N GLN A 37 -15.70 16.45 2.28
CA GLN A 37 -15.97 17.87 2.41
C GLN A 37 -15.08 18.58 1.38
N THR A 38 -15.68 19.03 0.28
CA THR A 38 -15.03 19.99 -0.60
C THR A 38 -14.91 21.31 0.15
N PRO A 39 -13.72 21.95 0.24
CA PRO A 39 -13.62 23.28 0.78
C PRO A 39 -14.47 24.24 -0.06
N PRO A 40 -15.20 25.18 0.56
CA PRO A 40 -16.00 26.16 -0.18
C PRO A 40 -15.08 26.98 -1.10
N PRO A 41 -15.54 27.33 -2.31
CA PRO A 41 -14.78 28.20 -3.19
C PRO A 41 -14.52 29.56 -2.48
N PRO A 42 -13.37 30.18 -2.69
CA PRO A 42 -12.98 31.39 -1.97
C PRO A 42 -13.75 32.62 -2.44
N ASN A 43 -15.04 32.64 -2.44
CA ASN A 43 -15.94 33.83 -2.64
C ASN A 43 -17.42 33.38 -2.78
N ALA A 44 -17.94 32.61 -1.84
CA ALA A 44 -19.37 32.33 -1.81
C ALA A 44 -20.06 33.26 -0.80
N THR A 45 -20.82 34.24 -1.30
CA THR A 45 -21.81 34.99 -0.54
C THR A 45 -22.92 34.04 -0.08
N PRO A 46 -23.49 34.16 1.15
CA PRO A 46 -24.55 33.27 1.61
C PRO A 46 -25.85 33.56 0.83
N GLY A 47 -26.11 32.74 -0.15
CA GLY A 47 -27.32 32.77 -0.99
C GLY A 47 -28.17 31.54 -0.73
N LYS A 48 -29.49 31.77 -0.63
CA LYS A 48 -30.58 30.86 -0.30
C LYS A 48 -30.49 29.51 -1.04
N THR A 49 -30.67 28.42 -0.31
CA THR A 49 -30.81 27.04 -0.82
C THR A 49 -31.99 26.91 -1.78
N PRO A 50 -31.79 26.44 -3.02
CA PRO A 50 -32.89 25.99 -3.87
C PRO A 50 -33.23 24.53 -3.53
N GLU A 51 -34.45 24.29 -3.11
CA GLU A 51 -35.05 22.96 -3.02
C GLU A 51 -35.08 22.27 -4.37
N GLY A 52 -34.76 20.95 -4.37
CA GLY A 52 -35.30 20.01 -5.37
C GLY A 52 -34.49 19.80 -6.64
N LYS A 53 -33.16 19.54 -6.61
CA LYS A 53 -32.51 18.81 -7.71
C LYS A 53 -32.00 17.47 -7.22
N LYS A 54 -32.69 16.40 -7.72
CA LYS A 54 -32.25 15.01 -7.58
C LYS A 54 -30.82 14.89 -8.08
N LEU A 55 -29.86 14.67 -7.16
CA LEU A 55 -28.46 14.44 -7.49
C LEU A 55 -28.37 13.15 -8.31
N ILE A 56 -28.22 13.30 -9.62
CA ILE A 56 -27.78 12.22 -10.48
C ILE A 56 -26.33 11.98 -10.12
N LYS A 57 -26.06 10.89 -9.39
CA LYS A 57 -24.69 10.41 -9.17
C LYS A 57 -24.10 10.13 -10.55
N PRO A 58 -23.00 10.78 -10.98
CA PRO A 58 -22.36 10.40 -12.22
C PRO A 58 -21.81 8.99 -12.03
N THR A 59 -22.41 8.02 -12.70
CA THR A 59 -21.82 6.69 -12.84
C THR A 59 -20.66 6.83 -13.82
N ILE A 60 -19.49 7.22 -13.29
CA ILE A 60 -18.26 7.21 -14.08
C ILE A 60 -17.91 5.74 -14.29
N LYS A 61 -18.20 5.24 -15.50
CA LYS A 61 -17.82 3.90 -15.92
C LYS A 61 -16.31 3.94 -16.11
N TYR A 62 -15.57 3.30 -15.19
CA TYR A 62 -14.13 3.11 -15.34
C TYR A 62 -13.85 2.29 -16.61
N MET A 63 -12.97 2.78 -17.47
CA MET A 63 -12.38 2.01 -18.56
C MET A 63 -10.88 1.88 -18.28
N PRO A 64 -10.33 0.64 -18.15
CA PRO A 64 -8.91 0.45 -17.93
C PRO A 64 -8.09 1.06 -19.07
N ALA A 65 -6.90 1.59 -18.71
CA ALA A 65 -5.94 2.06 -19.70
C ALA A 65 -5.44 0.88 -20.56
N PRO A 66 -5.03 1.11 -21.83
CA PRO A 66 -4.58 0.04 -22.72
C PRO A 66 -3.44 -0.83 -22.17
N ASP A 67 -2.59 -0.25 -21.31
CA ASP A 67 -1.44 -0.92 -20.69
C ASP A 67 -1.69 -1.35 -19.23
N ALA A 68 -2.96 -1.38 -18.78
CA ALA A 68 -3.29 -1.77 -17.42
C ALA A 68 -3.05 -3.26 -17.20
N LEU A 69 -2.32 -3.60 -16.14
CA LEU A 69 -2.26 -4.98 -15.62
C LEU A 69 -3.65 -5.36 -15.10
N VAL A 70 -4.37 -6.21 -15.84
CA VAL A 70 -5.70 -6.64 -15.45
C VAL A 70 -5.65 -8.01 -14.77
N ALA A 71 -6.34 -8.17 -13.65
CA ALA A 71 -6.43 -9.42 -12.91
C ALA A 71 -7.33 -10.49 -13.58
N SER A 72 -7.55 -10.40 -14.89
CA SER A 72 -8.38 -11.33 -15.68
C SER A 72 -7.70 -12.64 -16.03
N THR A 73 -6.43 -12.85 -15.63
CA THR A 73 -5.72 -14.11 -15.82
C THR A 73 -6.19 -15.15 -14.79
N PRO A 74 -6.29 -16.44 -15.12
CA PRO A 74 -6.63 -17.49 -14.17
C PRO A 74 -5.78 -17.38 -12.92
N LEU A 75 -6.42 -17.48 -11.73
CA LEU A 75 -5.72 -17.45 -10.46
C LEU A 75 -4.70 -18.57 -10.41
N ASN A 76 -3.46 -18.25 -10.12
CA ASN A 76 -2.45 -19.25 -9.84
C ASN A 76 -2.66 -19.76 -8.41
N PRO A 77 -3.05 -21.04 -8.21
CA PRO A 77 -3.34 -21.56 -6.88
C PRO A 77 -2.09 -21.81 -6.03
N SER A 78 -0.91 -21.43 -6.51
CA SER A 78 0.37 -21.70 -5.85
C SER A 78 1.31 -20.52 -5.96
N LEU A 79 2.44 -20.59 -5.26
CA LEU A 79 3.53 -19.63 -5.37
C LEU A 79 4.55 -19.98 -6.47
N ASN A 80 4.26 -20.91 -7.38
CA ASN A 80 5.15 -21.31 -8.48
C ASN A 80 6.60 -21.65 -8.04
N GLY A 81 6.74 -22.24 -6.86
CA GLY A 81 8.05 -22.53 -6.28
C GLY A 81 8.71 -21.36 -5.55
N PHE A 82 8.09 -20.18 -5.53
CA PHE A 82 8.52 -19.07 -4.68
C PHE A 82 8.23 -19.34 -3.21
N SER A 83 9.06 -18.78 -2.34
CA SER A 83 8.92 -18.89 -0.89
C SER A 83 9.37 -17.61 -0.20
N THR A 84 8.70 -17.27 0.89
CA THR A 84 9.14 -16.22 1.82
C THR A 84 10.31 -16.67 2.69
N GLY A 85 10.64 -17.98 2.67
CA GLY A 85 11.56 -18.63 3.60
C GLY A 85 10.89 -19.19 4.86
N ASN A 86 9.56 -19.03 4.97
CA ASN A 86 8.74 -19.58 6.05
C ASN A 86 7.52 -20.30 5.45
N SER A 87 7.43 -21.61 5.67
CA SER A 87 6.37 -22.46 5.10
C SER A 87 4.97 -22.06 5.58
N ASP A 88 4.82 -21.60 6.83
CA ASP A 88 3.52 -21.21 7.36
C ASP A 88 3.03 -19.94 6.68
N VAL A 89 3.94 -18.95 6.49
CA VAL A 89 3.64 -17.71 5.76
C VAL A 89 3.29 -18.00 4.31
N ASP A 90 4.05 -18.89 3.66
CA ASP A 90 3.77 -19.33 2.30
C ASP A 90 2.37 -19.96 2.20
N GLY A 91 2.02 -20.82 3.15
CA GLY A 91 0.68 -21.42 3.26
C GLY A 91 -0.42 -20.37 3.46
N TYR A 92 -0.21 -19.38 4.33
CA TYR A 92 -1.19 -18.32 4.57
C TYR A 92 -1.40 -17.43 3.34
N ILE A 93 -0.34 -17.15 2.57
CA ILE A 93 -0.47 -16.40 1.30
C ILE A 93 -1.37 -17.15 0.32
N VAL A 94 -1.12 -18.46 0.14
CA VAL A 94 -1.90 -19.30 -0.78
C VAL A 94 -3.35 -19.41 -0.31
N GLU A 95 -3.58 -19.74 0.96
CA GLU A 95 -4.93 -19.85 1.56
C GLU A 95 -5.71 -18.55 1.42
N SER A 96 -5.10 -17.43 1.81
CA SER A 96 -5.76 -16.11 1.77
C SER A 96 -6.01 -15.64 0.34
N GLY A 97 -5.08 -15.91 -0.58
CA GLY A 97 -5.24 -15.60 -1.99
C GLY A 97 -6.41 -16.34 -2.62
N GLN A 98 -6.49 -17.67 -2.42
CA GLN A 98 -7.59 -18.48 -2.92
C GLN A 98 -8.94 -18.07 -2.33
N LYS A 99 -9.01 -17.89 -1.02
CA LYS A 99 -10.24 -17.51 -0.31
C LYS A 99 -10.79 -16.15 -0.75
N ASN A 100 -9.91 -15.19 -1.01
CA ASN A 100 -10.28 -13.83 -1.38
C ASN A 100 -10.20 -13.57 -2.89
N GLN A 101 -9.94 -14.60 -3.71
CA GLN A 101 -9.80 -14.48 -5.17
C GLN A 101 -8.77 -13.43 -5.58
N VAL A 102 -7.64 -13.41 -4.90
CA VAL A 102 -6.45 -12.60 -5.21
C VAL A 102 -5.31 -13.55 -5.57
N ASP A 103 -4.60 -13.28 -6.66
CA ASP A 103 -3.45 -14.10 -7.05
C ASP A 103 -2.41 -14.14 -5.91
N PRO A 104 -2.04 -15.33 -5.39
CA PRO A 104 -1.03 -15.47 -4.34
C PRO A 104 0.32 -14.83 -4.69
N LEU A 105 0.69 -14.80 -5.98
CA LEU A 105 1.91 -14.15 -6.44
C LEU A 105 1.82 -12.61 -6.32
N LEU A 106 0.62 -12.05 -6.48
CA LEU A 106 0.41 -10.62 -6.22
C LEU A 106 0.58 -10.31 -4.72
N LEU A 107 -0.03 -11.12 -3.84
CA LEU A 107 0.14 -10.96 -2.39
C LEU A 107 1.60 -11.12 -1.96
N TYR A 108 2.32 -12.09 -2.51
CA TYR A 108 3.75 -12.28 -2.29
C TYR A 108 4.55 -11.04 -2.70
N SER A 109 4.26 -10.46 -3.87
CA SER A 109 4.95 -9.28 -4.39
C SER A 109 4.71 -8.04 -3.53
N ILE A 110 3.47 -7.86 -3.05
CA ILE A 110 3.09 -6.79 -2.11
C ILE A 110 3.83 -7.00 -0.79
N MET A 111 3.77 -8.19 -0.20
CA MET A 111 4.42 -8.49 1.08
C MET A 111 5.93 -8.30 1.03
N HIS A 112 6.58 -8.65 -0.09
CA HIS A 112 7.99 -8.37 -0.31
C HIS A 112 8.27 -6.85 -0.26
N GLN A 113 7.42 -6.02 -0.90
CA GLN A 113 7.55 -4.56 -0.87
C GLN A 113 7.30 -3.99 0.52
N GLU A 114 6.29 -4.49 1.23
CA GLU A 114 5.82 -3.92 2.50
C GLU A 114 6.74 -4.23 3.68
N SER A 115 7.21 -5.46 3.77
CA SER A 115 7.91 -5.92 4.97
C SER A 115 9.18 -6.71 4.70
N SER A 116 9.47 -7.05 3.44
CA SER A 116 10.49 -8.06 3.10
C SER A 116 10.28 -9.33 3.94
N PHE A 117 9.00 -9.74 4.09
CA PHE A 117 8.55 -10.91 4.86
C PHE A 117 8.79 -10.86 6.37
N LYS A 118 9.00 -9.68 6.95
CA LYS A 118 9.18 -9.53 8.40
C LYS A 118 7.85 -9.40 9.13
N ALA A 119 7.49 -10.40 9.92
CA ALA A 119 6.21 -10.43 10.64
C ALA A 119 6.05 -9.29 11.67
N ARG A 120 7.14 -8.74 12.18
CA ARG A 120 7.15 -7.65 13.16
C ARG A 120 7.54 -6.29 12.56
N ALA A 121 7.45 -6.14 11.24
CA ALA A 121 7.73 -4.87 10.60
C ALA A 121 6.74 -3.79 11.07
N MET A 122 7.26 -2.59 11.35
CA MET A 122 6.49 -1.41 11.68
C MET A 122 7.07 -0.20 10.96
N SER A 123 6.23 0.54 10.23
CA SER A 123 6.65 1.78 9.58
C SER A 123 6.60 2.96 10.55
N TYR A 124 7.27 4.05 10.22
CA TYR A 124 7.19 5.30 10.97
C TYR A 124 5.78 5.93 10.96
N LYS A 125 4.96 5.58 9.96
CA LYS A 125 3.54 5.99 9.87
C LYS A 125 2.61 5.10 10.71
N GLY A 126 3.13 4.02 11.33
CA GLY A 126 2.36 3.10 12.17
C GLY A 126 1.72 1.93 11.44
N ALA A 127 2.05 1.68 10.18
CA ALA A 127 1.67 0.46 9.48
C ALA A 127 2.39 -0.75 10.07
N ARG A 128 1.74 -1.92 10.13
CA ARG A 128 2.22 -3.07 10.93
C ARG A 128 2.07 -4.40 10.21
N GLY A 129 3.01 -5.29 10.51
CA GLY A 129 2.99 -6.69 10.10
C GLY A 129 3.44 -6.94 8.66
N LEU A 130 3.23 -8.15 8.18
CA LEU A 130 3.69 -8.62 6.87
C LEU A 130 3.16 -7.78 5.70
N MET A 131 1.87 -7.40 5.77
CA MET A 131 1.17 -6.62 4.73
C MET A 131 1.08 -5.13 5.07
N GLN A 132 1.80 -4.65 6.10
CA GLN A 132 1.88 -3.25 6.53
C GLN A 132 0.51 -2.56 6.61
N LEU A 133 -0.43 -3.20 7.31
CA LEU A 133 -1.75 -2.61 7.48
C LEU A 133 -1.72 -1.46 8.49
N MET A 134 -2.37 -0.36 8.15
CA MET A 134 -2.70 0.68 9.13
C MET A 134 -3.76 0.16 10.11
N PRO A 135 -3.70 0.49 11.42
CA PRO A 135 -4.67 0.00 12.39
C PRO A 135 -6.14 0.21 12.00
N PRO A 136 -6.56 1.37 11.44
CA PRO A 136 -7.93 1.53 10.95
C PRO A 136 -8.27 0.58 9.79
N THR A 137 -7.34 0.36 8.86
CA THR A 137 -7.51 -0.57 7.75
C THR A 137 -7.63 -2.01 8.27
N ALA A 138 -6.76 -2.41 9.21
CA ALA A 138 -6.81 -3.72 9.86
C ALA A 138 -8.18 -3.97 10.51
N ALA A 139 -8.69 -3.01 11.29
CA ALA A 139 -10.01 -3.10 11.91
C ALA A 139 -11.13 -3.22 10.86
N ARG A 140 -11.10 -2.39 9.81
CA ARG A 140 -12.08 -2.41 8.70
C ARG A 140 -12.15 -3.77 8.02
N PHE A 141 -11.02 -4.45 7.87
CA PHE A 141 -10.95 -5.76 7.23
C PHE A 141 -10.89 -6.93 8.22
N GLY A 142 -11.36 -6.72 9.46
CA GLY A 142 -11.62 -7.79 10.44
C GLY A 142 -10.36 -8.45 11.01
N VAL A 143 -9.26 -7.69 11.14
CA VAL A 143 -8.01 -8.13 11.78
C VAL A 143 -8.07 -7.78 13.27
N ALA A 144 -8.24 -8.78 14.12
CA ALA A 144 -8.28 -8.60 15.58
C ALA A 144 -6.87 -8.42 16.15
N ASN A 145 -5.90 -9.19 15.67
CA ASN A 145 -4.49 -9.07 16.04
C ASN A 145 -3.64 -8.77 14.80
N ILE A 146 -3.24 -7.52 14.66
CA ILE A 146 -2.46 -7.04 13.50
C ILE A 146 -1.04 -7.67 13.44
N TRP A 147 -0.55 -8.22 14.55
CA TRP A 147 0.74 -8.88 14.65
C TRP A 147 0.68 -10.40 14.38
N ASP A 148 -0.51 -10.96 14.30
CA ASP A 148 -0.71 -12.34 13.89
C ASP A 148 -0.51 -12.47 12.38
N PRO A 149 0.46 -13.30 11.92
CA PRO A 149 0.77 -13.41 10.50
C PRO A 149 -0.43 -13.81 9.65
N LYS A 150 -1.22 -14.80 10.11
CA LYS A 150 -2.38 -15.29 9.36
C LYS A 150 -3.44 -14.20 9.21
N GLN A 151 -3.80 -13.52 10.31
CA GLN A 151 -4.79 -12.47 10.28
C GLN A 151 -4.33 -11.24 9.45
N ASN A 152 -3.05 -10.88 9.57
CA ASN A 152 -2.48 -9.77 8.82
C ASN A 152 -2.50 -10.02 7.31
N ILE A 153 -2.12 -11.22 6.87
CA ILE A 153 -2.15 -11.63 5.45
C ILE A 153 -3.59 -11.67 4.95
N GLU A 154 -4.50 -12.30 5.70
CA GLU A 154 -5.91 -12.39 5.34
C GLU A 154 -6.57 -11.00 5.24
N GLY A 155 -6.26 -10.08 6.17
CA GLY A 155 -6.74 -8.70 6.12
C GLY A 155 -6.22 -7.93 4.90
N GLY A 156 -4.93 -8.11 4.58
CA GLY A 156 -4.31 -7.53 3.38
C GLY A 156 -4.93 -8.07 2.08
N ALA A 157 -5.22 -9.38 2.04
CA ALA A 157 -5.88 -10.02 0.89
C ALA A 157 -7.31 -9.49 0.69
N ARG A 158 -8.10 -9.33 1.77
CA ARG A 158 -9.45 -8.71 1.72
C ARG A 158 -9.39 -7.27 1.24
N TYR A 159 -8.43 -6.50 1.71
CA TYR A 159 -8.26 -5.12 1.25
C TYR A 159 -7.89 -5.07 -0.23
N MET A 160 -6.95 -5.92 -0.67
CA MET A 160 -6.60 -6.01 -2.09
C MET A 160 -7.79 -6.46 -2.95
N ARG A 161 -8.60 -7.42 -2.50
CA ARG A 161 -9.82 -7.84 -3.21
C ARG A 161 -10.80 -6.68 -3.34
N PHE A 162 -11.05 -5.97 -2.25
CA PHE A 162 -11.89 -4.77 -2.28
C PHE A 162 -11.41 -3.75 -3.31
N LEU A 163 -10.09 -3.51 -3.38
CA LEU A 163 -9.51 -2.55 -4.35
C LEU A 163 -9.62 -3.06 -5.79
N LEU A 164 -9.39 -4.36 -6.02
CA LEU A 164 -9.57 -4.96 -7.35
C LEU A 164 -11.03 -4.87 -7.81
N ASP A 165 -12.01 -5.09 -6.92
CA ASP A 165 -13.43 -4.92 -7.23
C ASP A 165 -13.76 -3.46 -7.54
N LEU A 166 -13.26 -2.54 -6.71
CA LEU A 166 -13.47 -1.10 -6.89
C LEU A 166 -12.93 -0.57 -8.21
N PHE A 167 -11.79 -1.11 -8.66
CA PHE A 167 -11.09 -0.68 -9.87
C PHE A 167 -11.21 -1.67 -11.03
N SER A 168 -12.27 -2.49 -11.05
CA SER A 168 -12.61 -3.40 -12.16
C SER A 168 -11.47 -4.34 -12.58
N GLY A 169 -10.67 -4.80 -11.61
CA GLY A 169 -9.56 -5.71 -11.82
C GLY A 169 -8.24 -5.05 -12.24
N ASP A 170 -8.20 -3.72 -12.36
CA ASP A 170 -6.94 -3.00 -12.65
C ASP A 170 -5.98 -3.10 -11.47
N VAL A 171 -4.95 -3.94 -11.64
CA VAL A 171 -3.93 -4.18 -10.60
C VAL A 171 -3.13 -2.91 -10.30
N SER A 172 -2.85 -2.06 -11.30
CA SER A 172 -2.07 -0.84 -11.08
C SER A 172 -2.83 0.16 -10.21
N LEU A 173 -4.14 0.32 -10.45
CA LEU A 173 -4.99 1.17 -9.62
C LEU A 173 -5.24 0.57 -8.23
N ALA A 174 -5.38 -0.76 -8.13
CA ALA A 174 -5.50 -1.44 -6.85
C ALA A 174 -4.23 -1.26 -6.00
N LEU A 175 -3.05 -1.39 -6.58
CA LEU A 175 -1.78 -1.11 -5.91
C LEU A 175 -1.66 0.36 -5.48
N ALA A 176 -2.08 1.29 -6.35
CA ALA A 176 -2.11 2.71 -6.00
C ALA A 176 -3.07 2.99 -4.83
N GLY A 177 -4.24 2.34 -4.83
CA GLY A 177 -5.20 2.40 -3.73
C GLY A 177 -4.68 1.79 -2.44
N TYR A 178 -3.93 0.70 -2.53
CA TYR A 178 -3.31 0.06 -1.36
C TYR A 178 -2.30 1.00 -0.67
N ASN A 179 -1.47 1.68 -1.45
CA ASN A 179 -0.44 2.59 -0.92
C ASN A 179 -0.98 3.97 -0.52
N ALA A 180 -1.79 4.60 -1.39
CA ALA A 180 -2.24 5.99 -1.21
C ALA A 180 -3.67 6.11 -0.66
N GLY A 181 -4.38 5.00 -0.54
CA GLY A 181 -5.81 4.94 -0.25
C GLY A 181 -6.67 5.09 -1.52
N GLU A 182 -7.78 4.37 -1.55
CA GLU A 182 -8.73 4.39 -2.68
C GLU A 182 -9.28 5.79 -2.97
N GLY A 183 -9.46 6.61 -1.93
CA GLY A 183 -9.91 8.00 -2.07
C GLY A 183 -8.96 8.87 -2.91
N ALA A 184 -7.65 8.63 -2.81
CA ALA A 184 -6.68 9.34 -3.63
C ALA A 184 -6.83 8.97 -5.12
N VAL A 185 -6.95 7.69 -5.43
CA VAL A 185 -7.14 7.21 -6.81
C VAL A 185 -8.42 7.78 -7.42
N MET A 186 -9.53 7.77 -6.68
CA MET A 186 -10.79 8.37 -7.12
C MET A 186 -10.69 9.87 -7.33
N LYS A 187 -10.02 10.59 -6.42
CA LYS A 187 -9.78 12.04 -6.52
C LYS A 187 -9.02 12.41 -7.81
N TYR A 188 -8.09 11.57 -8.23
CA TYR A 188 -7.33 11.76 -9.47
C TYR A 188 -8.00 11.14 -10.71
N GLY A 189 -9.31 10.90 -10.67
CA GLY A 189 -10.09 10.45 -11.83
C GLY A 189 -9.75 9.03 -12.25
N PHE A 190 -9.59 8.12 -11.29
CA PHE A 190 -9.22 6.73 -11.52
C PHE A 190 -7.89 6.59 -12.29
N ARG A 191 -6.89 7.31 -11.80
CA ARG A 191 -5.49 7.23 -12.28
C ARG A 191 -4.58 7.07 -11.07
N VAL A 192 -3.39 6.53 -11.32
CA VAL A 192 -2.34 6.49 -10.30
C VAL A 192 -2.03 7.94 -9.89
N PRO A 193 -2.19 8.30 -8.61
CA PRO A 193 -1.92 9.66 -8.14
C PRO A 193 -0.47 10.09 -8.46
N PRO A 194 -0.23 11.39 -8.73
CA PRO A 194 1.11 11.90 -9.04
C PRO A 194 1.99 12.04 -7.79
N TYR A 195 1.88 11.09 -6.87
CA TYR A 195 2.74 10.97 -5.71
C TYR A 195 3.93 10.08 -6.07
N SER A 196 5.14 10.57 -5.95
CA SER A 196 6.36 9.82 -6.31
C SER A 196 6.44 8.48 -5.58
N GLU A 197 6.08 8.43 -4.28
CA GLU A 197 6.02 7.21 -3.49
C GLU A 197 5.04 6.19 -4.10
N THR A 198 3.84 6.62 -4.46
CA THR A 198 2.80 5.74 -5.02
C THR A 198 3.15 5.26 -6.42
N GLN A 199 3.65 6.14 -7.28
CA GLN A 199 4.08 5.76 -8.63
C GLN A 199 5.20 4.72 -8.59
N GLU A 200 6.17 4.92 -7.71
CA GLU A 200 7.27 3.98 -7.52
C GLU A 200 6.81 2.65 -6.91
N TYR A 201 5.88 2.68 -5.96
CA TYR A 201 5.25 1.51 -5.38
C TYR A 201 4.57 0.64 -6.46
N VAL A 202 3.73 1.26 -7.28
CA VAL A 202 3.03 0.57 -8.39
C VAL A 202 4.04 -0.01 -9.38
N ARG A 203 5.05 0.77 -9.78
CA ARG A 203 6.09 0.33 -10.71
C ARG A 203 6.87 -0.88 -10.17
N ARG A 204 7.30 -0.83 -8.91
CA ARG A 204 8.10 -1.91 -8.28
C ARG A 204 7.31 -3.20 -8.16
N ILE A 205 6.10 -3.14 -7.62
CA ILE A 205 5.28 -4.34 -7.44
C ILE A 205 4.83 -4.89 -8.78
N GLY A 206 4.39 -4.04 -9.71
CA GLY A 206 4.00 -4.46 -11.05
C GLY A 206 5.12 -5.21 -11.77
N ARG A 207 6.35 -4.69 -11.72
CA ARG A 207 7.53 -5.35 -12.30
C ARG A 207 7.82 -6.71 -11.63
N ARG A 208 7.79 -6.78 -10.29
CA ARG A 208 8.01 -8.04 -9.55
C ARG A 208 6.96 -9.07 -9.87
N TYR A 209 5.69 -8.66 -9.83
CA TYR A 209 4.56 -9.52 -10.11
C TYR A 209 4.62 -10.08 -11.55
N SER A 210 4.95 -9.25 -12.55
CA SER A 210 5.16 -9.72 -13.91
C SER A 210 6.33 -10.71 -14.00
N LEU A 211 7.44 -10.43 -13.33
CA LEU A 211 8.63 -11.27 -13.34
C LEU A 211 8.36 -12.66 -12.75
N ILE A 212 7.70 -12.74 -11.59
CA ILE A 212 7.48 -14.04 -10.91
C ILE A 212 6.36 -14.88 -11.53
N ARG A 213 5.55 -14.28 -12.38
CA ARG A 213 4.54 -14.99 -13.18
C ARG A 213 5.11 -15.63 -14.45
N ASP A 214 6.29 -15.21 -14.87
CA ASP A 214 6.94 -15.71 -16.06
C ASP A 214 7.66 -17.05 -15.76
N PRO A 215 7.20 -18.18 -16.31
CA PRO A 215 7.83 -19.48 -16.09
C PRO A 215 9.25 -19.55 -16.66
N GLU A 216 9.53 -18.84 -17.76
CA GLU A 216 10.85 -18.81 -18.36
C GLU A 216 11.85 -18.05 -17.49
N ALA A 217 11.43 -16.91 -16.94
CA ALA A 217 12.25 -16.17 -15.97
C ALA A 217 12.60 -17.05 -14.74
N ALA A 218 11.65 -17.88 -14.26
CA ALA A 218 11.90 -18.83 -13.17
C ALA A 218 12.92 -19.91 -13.54
N ALA A 219 12.93 -20.37 -14.78
CA ALA A 219 13.91 -21.35 -15.27
C ALA A 219 15.33 -20.79 -15.32
N HIS A 220 15.46 -19.49 -15.59
CA HIS A 220 16.75 -18.77 -15.68
C HIS A 220 17.22 -18.14 -14.36
N ALA A 221 16.50 -18.40 -13.24
CA ALA A 221 16.88 -17.87 -11.94
C ALA A 221 18.29 -18.33 -11.52
N SER A 222 19.11 -17.38 -11.12
CA SER A 222 20.49 -17.64 -10.66
C SER A 222 20.46 -18.54 -9.40
N LYS A 223 21.28 -19.59 -9.40
CA LYS A 223 21.46 -20.47 -8.23
C LYS A 223 22.41 -19.79 -7.25
N LEU A 224 21.99 -19.64 -6.00
CA LEU A 224 22.82 -19.11 -4.93
C LEU A 224 23.52 -20.24 -4.16
N THR A 225 24.76 -19.98 -3.72
CA THR A 225 25.41 -20.79 -2.70
C THR A 225 24.75 -20.55 -1.33
N PRO A 226 24.97 -21.43 -0.33
CA PRO A 226 24.46 -21.21 1.04
C PRO A 226 24.88 -19.86 1.62
N GLU A 227 26.13 -19.44 1.42
CA GLU A 227 26.67 -18.16 1.90
C GLU A 227 26.00 -16.96 1.21
N GLN A 228 25.84 -17.05 -0.11
CA GLN A 228 25.14 -16.02 -0.89
C GLN A 228 23.67 -15.91 -0.47
N ALA A 229 23.01 -17.05 -0.16
CA ALA A 229 21.64 -17.07 0.31
C ALA A 229 21.47 -16.38 1.69
N ILE A 230 22.44 -16.58 2.61
CA ILE A 230 22.46 -15.90 3.92
C ILE A 230 22.63 -14.39 3.69
N ALA A 231 23.63 -13.98 2.93
CA ALA A 231 23.89 -12.57 2.63
C ALA A 231 22.70 -11.88 1.93
N ALA A 232 21.99 -12.59 1.06
CA ALA A 232 20.78 -12.09 0.41
C ALA A 232 19.62 -11.87 1.40
N ARG A 233 19.43 -12.79 2.34
CA ARG A 233 18.42 -12.65 3.40
C ARG A 233 18.72 -11.48 4.33
N GLU A 234 19.98 -11.27 4.67
CA GLU A 234 20.41 -10.14 5.50
C GLU A 234 20.17 -8.80 4.79
N ARG A 235 20.47 -8.71 3.49
CA ARG A 235 20.18 -7.51 2.69
C ARG A 235 18.69 -7.22 2.58
N ASN A 236 17.86 -8.24 2.36
CA ASN A 236 16.41 -8.09 2.41
C ASN A 236 15.90 -7.66 3.79
N ALA A 237 16.76 -7.80 4.84
CA ALA A 237 16.41 -7.38 6.17
C ALA A 237 16.47 -5.86 6.38
N THR A 238 17.08 -5.07 5.51
CA THR A 238 17.06 -3.61 5.61
C THR A 238 15.71 -3.04 5.18
N PRO A 239 15.15 -2.05 5.92
CA PRO A 239 13.95 -1.37 5.48
C PRO A 239 14.16 -0.80 4.07
N LEU A 240 13.17 -0.97 3.20
CA LEU A 240 13.20 -0.41 1.85
C LEU A 240 13.31 1.12 1.97
N SER A 241 14.51 1.64 1.70
CA SER A 241 14.77 3.07 1.61
C SER A 241 14.21 3.62 0.29
N VAL A 242 14.22 4.95 0.13
CA VAL A 242 13.82 5.63 -1.11
C VAL A 242 14.55 5.09 -2.35
N TYR A 243 15.74 4.53 -2.18
CA TYR A 243 16.49 3.84 -3.22
C TYR A 243 16.40 2.33 -3.01
N GLU A 244 15.67 1.66 -3.91
CA GLU A 244 15.63 0.20 -3.93
C GLU A 244 16.70 -0.32 -4.88
N PRO A 245 17.62 -1.19 -4.39
CA PRO A 245 18.51 -1.92 -5.26
C PRO A 245 17.70 -2.81 -6.22
N THR A 246 18.30 -3.17 -7.34
CA THR A 246 17.65 -4.04 -8.34
C THR A 246 17.25 -5.36 -7.71
N VAL A 247 15.95 -5.69 -7.78
CA VAL A 247 15.43 -6.97 -7.33
C VAL A 247 15.55 -7.97 -8.47
N TYR A 248 16.09 -9.13 -8.18
CA TYR A 248 16.19 -10.24 -9.12
C TYR A 248 15.67 -11.54 -8.48
N MET A 249 15.43 -12.52 -9.32
CA MET A 249 14.98 -13.84 -8.93
C MET A 249 16.18 -14.74 -8.70
N ALA A 250 16.22 -15.42 -7.56
CA ALA A 250 17.29 -16.35 -7.24
C ALA A 250 16.73 -17.70 -6.79
N ARG A 251 17.44 -18.76 -7.11
CA ARG A 251 17.18 -20.11 -6.62
C ARG A 251 18.05 -20.37 -5.39
N MET A 252 17.38 -20.61 -4.28
CA MET A 252 18.00 -20.90 -3.00
C MET A 252 18.61 -22.31 -2.97
N PRO A 253 19.54 -22.62 -2.04
CA PRO A 253 20.15 -23.97 -1.95
C PRO A 253 19.14 -25.11 -1.77
N ASP A 254 17.98 -24.84 -1.17
CA ASP A 254 16.89 -25.79 -0.99
C ASP A 254 16.00 -25.95 -2.26
N GLY A 255 16.37 -25.31 -3.36
CA GLY A 255 15.68 -25.35 -4.64
C GLY A 255 14.52 -24.37 -4.79
N ARG A 256 14.08 -23.70 -3.72
CA ARG A 256 13.00 -22.71 -3.75
C ARG A 256 13.46 -21.42 -4.42
N LEU A 257 12.50 -20.71 -5.02
CA LEU A 257 12.75 -19.39 -5.62
C LEU A 257 12.46 -18.29 -4.60
N GLN A 258 13.29 -17.23 -4.61
CA GLN A 258 13.06 -16.02 -3.82
C GLN A 258 13.37 -14.77 -4.65
N LEU A 259 12.67 -13.68 -4.34
CA LEU A 259 13.06 -12.34 -4.76
C LEU A 259 14.17 -11.83 -3.83
N VAL A 260 15.25 -11.33 -4.41
CA VAL A 260 16.44 -10.89 -3.68
C VAL A 260 16.84 -9.50 -4.16
N SER A 261 17.20 -8.61 -3.23
CA SER A 261 17.76 -7.29 -3.52
C SER A 261 19.28 -7.38 -3.70
N GLN A 262 19.85 -6.61 -4.67
CA GLN A 262 21.29 -6.49 -4.88
C GLN A 262 21.95 -5.58 -3.85
#